data_ab405b4e01a2c9a4e6f9625b7ee6be46
#
_entry.id   ab405b4e01a2c9a4e6f9625b7ee6be46
#
_cell.length_a   1.000
_cell.length_b   1.000
_cell.length_c   1.000
_cell.angle_alpha   90.00
_cell.angle_beta   90.00
_cell.angle_gamma   90.00
#
_symmetry.space_group_name_H-M   'P 1'
#
loop_
_entity.id
_entity.type
_entity.pdbx_description
1 polymer ?
#
loop_
_entity_poly.entity_id
_entity_poly.type
_entity_poly.pdbx_seq_one_letter_code
_entity_poly.pdbx_strand_id
1 'polypeptide(L)'
;FPTRRSSDLAVEALDGDERTGAGIVLRSLDAPARLIADNAGLEGAVVVQQLERETGSVGLNAATGEFEDLLKAGVIDPAKVTRAALQNAASIASLLLTTECLVADKPEEAAAGGGMPDMGGMGGMGGMM
;
A
#
# COMPACT_ATOMS: atom_id res chain seq x y z
N PHE A 1 10.72 7.92 -8.15
CA PHE A 1 10.37 6.69 -8.88
C PHE A 1 11.04 6.73 -10.24
N PRO A 2 11.61 5.63 -10.73
CA PRO A 2 11.98 5.56 -12.13
C PRO A 2 10.70 5.86 -12.94
N THR A 3 10.78 6.83 -13.81
CA THR A 3 9.63 7.15 -14.65
C THR A 3 9.27 5.88 -15.43
N ARG A 4 7.99 5.55 -15.53
CA ARG A 4 7.48 4.38 -16.26
C ARG A 4 8.14 4.24 -17.64
N ARG A 5 8.46 5.34 -18.32
CA ARG A 5 9.16 5.36 -19.61
C ARG A 5 10.48 4.58 -19.64
N SER A 6 11.32 4.68 -18.59
CA SER A 6 12.59 3.93 -18.57
C SER A 6 12.35 2.44 -18.34
N SER A 7 11.29 2.09 -17.62
CA SER A 7 10.88 0.72 -17.37
C SER A 7 10.19 0.09 -18.58
N ASP A 8 9.41 0.86 -19.33
CA ASP A 8 8.76 0.43 -20.58
C ASP A 8 9.81 -0.01 -21.61
N LEU A 9 10.88 0.76 -21.81
CA LEU A 9 11.97 0.41 -22.69
C LEU A 9 12.68 -0.89 -22.30
N ALA A 10 12.83 -1.14 -20.99
CA ALA A 10 13.41 -2.39 -20.51
C ALA A 10 12.50 -3.60 -20.78
N VAL A 11 11.18 -3.42 -20.69
CA VAL A 11 10.19 -4.48 -21.00
C VAL A 11 10.10 -4.75 -22.51
N GLU A 12 10.22 -3.72 -23.34
CA GLU A 12 10.21 -3.86 -24.79
C GLU A 12 11.40 -4.66 -25.34
N ALA A 13 12.51 -4.68 -24.61
CA ALA A 13 13.70 -5.46 -24.97
C ALA A 13 13.61 -6.97 -24.64
N LEU A 14 12.53 -7.39 -23.97
CA LEU A 14 12.31 -8.76 -23.56
C LEU A 14 11.30 -9.47 -24.48
N ASP A 15 11.40 -10.79 -24.57
CA ASP A 15 10.50 -11.62 -25.38
C ASP A 15 9.81 -12.70 -24.54
N GLY A 16 8.69 -13.22 -25.05
CA GLY A 16 7.98 -14.37 -24.48
C GLY A 16 7.50 -14.13 -23.04
N ASP A 17 7.73 -15.14 -22.20
CA ASP A 17 7.28 -15.15 -20.80
C ASP A 17 7.99 -14.11 -19.94
N GLU A 18 9.24 -13.80 -20.25
CA GLU A 18 10.00 -12.75 -19.55
C GLU A 18 9.35 -11.39 -19.74
N ARG A 19 8.93 -11.07 -20.96
CA ARG A 19 8.20 -9.85 -21.29
C ARG A 19 6.87 -9.79 -20.54
N THR A 20 6.16 -10.90 -20.48
CA THR A 20 4.88 -11.00 -19.75
C THR A 20 5.08 -10.76 -18.27
N GLY A 21 6.06 -11.40 -17.65
CA GLY A 21 6.40 -11.23 -16.25
C GLY A 21 6.83 -9.80 -15.91
N ALA A 22 7.71 -9.22 -16.73
CA ALA A 22 8.13 -7.82 -16.56
C ALA A 22 6.96 -6.84 -16.71
N GLY A 23 6.01 -7.11 -17.61
CA GLY A 23 4.80 -6.32 -17.78
C GLY A 23 3.86 -6.38 -16.56
N ILE A 24 3.82 -7.51 -15.83
CA ILE A 24 3.08 -7.63 -14.57
C ILE A 24 3.72 -6.75 -13.51
N VAL A 25 5.05 -6.81 -13.35
CA VAL A 25 5.79 -5.96 -12.40
C VAL A 25 5.57 -4.48 -12.72
N LEU A 26 5.68 -4.10 -13.99
CA LEU A 26 5.47 -2.70 -14.42
C LEU A 26 4.10 -2.16 -13.99
N ARG A 27 3.04 -2.94 -14.19
CA ARG A 27 1.68 -2.55 -13.76
C ARG A 27 1.55 -2.45 -12.25
N SER A 28 2.29 -3.27 -11.49
CA SER A 28 2.24 -3.21 -10.02
C SER A 28 2.88 -1.94 -9.45
N LEU A 29 3.77 -1.28 -10.19
CA LEU A 29 4.41 -0.03 -9.76
C LEU A 29 3.44 1.15 -9.65
N ASP A 30 2.29 1.08 -10.29
CA ASP A 30 1.25 2.12 -10.20
C ASP A 30 0.43 2.03 -8.89
N ALA A 31 0.47 0.89 -8.21
CA ALA A 31 -0.36 0.62 -7.04
C ALA A 31 -0.18 1.63 -5.89
N PRO A 32 1.04 2.05 -5.51
CA PRO A 32 1.21 3.03 -4.44
C PRO A 32 0.58 4.39 -4.76
N ALA A 33 0.76 4.90 -5.97
CA ALA A 33 0.19 6.18 -6.39
C ALA A 33 -1.34 6.11 -6.43
N ARG A 34 -1.89 5.00 -6.93
CA ARG A 34 -3.33 4.74 -6.95
C ARG A 34 -3.91 4.74 -5.54
N LEU A 35 -3.31 3.99 -4.62
CA LEU A 35 -3.75 3.92 -3.23
C LEU A 35 -3.71 5.26 -2.51
N ILE A 36 -2.66 6.06 -2.74
CA ILE A 36 -2.58 7.42 -2.17
C ILE A 36 -3.73 8.29 -2.66
N ALA A 37 -4.03 8.25 -3.96
CA ALA A 37 -5.12 9.00 -4.54
C ALA A 37 -6.50 8.53 -4.04
N ASP A 38 -6.74 7.22 -3.99
CA ASP A 38 -7.97 6.63 -3.46
C ASP A 38 -8.20 7.01 -1.99
N ASN A 39 -7.15 6.97 -1.17
CA ASN A 39 -7.20 7.40 0.23
C ASN A 39 -7.46 8.91 0.39
N ALA A 40 -7.07 9.72 -0.59
CA ALA A 40 -7.39 11.15 -0.64
C ALA A 40 -8.82 11.43 -1.18
N GLY A 41 -9.59 10.40 -1.50
CA GLY A 41 -10.95 10.53 -2.04
C GLY A 41 -11.01 10.85 -3.54
N LEU A 42 -9.89 10.65 -4.24
CA LEU A 42 -9.78 10.85 -5.68
C LEU A 42 -9.89 9.51 -6.43
N GLU A 43 -10.17 9.55 -7.72
CA GLU A 43 -10.16 8.34 -8.56
C GLU A 43 -8.72 7.97 -8.94
N GLY A 44 -8.15 6.96 -8.27
CA GLY A 44 -6.75 6.60 -8.43
C GLY A 44 -6.33 6.22 -9.84
N ALA A 45 -7.24 5.63 -10.64
CA ALA A 45 -6.95 5.29 -12.03
C ALA A 45 -6.77 6.53 -12.90
N VAL A 46 -7.58 7.56 -12.68
CA VAL A 46 -7.50 8.84 -13.39
C VAL A 46 -6.22 9.59 -13.02
N VAL A 47 -5.90 9.59 -11.71
CA VAL A 47 -4.67 10.21 -11.19
C VAL A 47 -3.43 9.56 -11.80
N VAL A 48 -3.35 8.24 -11.82
CA VAL A 48 -2.22 7.51 -12.41
C VAL A 48 -2.08 7.86 -13.91
N GLN A 49 -3.18 7.88 -14.67
CA GLN A 49 -3.15 8.24 -16.07
C GLN A 49 -2.66 9.69 -16.29
N GLN A 50 -2.99 10.61 -15.38
CA GLN A 50 -2.50 11.98 -15.45
C GLN A 50 -1.01 12.05 -15.11
N LEU A 51 -0.55 11.36 -14.07
CA LEU A 51 0.87 11.27 -13.70
C LEU A 51 1.75 10.75 -14.84
N GLU A 52 1.25 9.82 -15.65
CA GLU A 52 1.96 9.32 -16.84
C GLU A 52 2.23 10.39 -17.91
N ARG A 53 1.41 11.42 -17.97
CA ARG A 53 1.53 12.53 -18.93
C ARG A 53 2.44 13.64 -18.40
N GLU A 54 2.54 13.75 -17.09
CA GLU A 54 3.36 14.78 -16.46
C GLU A 54 4.86 14.48 -16.59
N THR A 55 5.67 15.51 -16.52
CA THR A 55 7.13 15.41 -16.64
C THR A 55 7.83 16.13 -15.49
N GLY A 56 9.05 15.70 -15.18
CA GLY A 56 9.86 16.33 -14.13
C GLY A 56 9.40 15.97 -12.73
N SER A 57 9.23 16.97 -11.88
CA SER A 57 8.85 16.83 -10.46
C SER A 57 7.36 17.08 -10.19
N VAL A 58 6.56 17.20 -11.25
CA VAL A 58 5.11 17.40 -11.10
C VAL A 58 4.45 16.11 -10.66
N GLY A 59 3.62 16.22 -9.63
CA GLY A 59 2.85 15.10 -9.09
C GLY A 59 1.64 15.58 -8.32
N LEU A 60 0.83 14.63 -7.84
CA LEU A 60 -0.34 14.92 -7.03
C LEU A 60 0.09 15.24 -5.59
N ASN A 61 -0.27 16.41 -5.11
CA ASN A 61 -0.27 16.69 -3.67
C ASN A 61 -1.60 16.21 -3.08
N ALA A 62 -1.57 15.06 -2.43
CA ALA A 62 -2.77 14.43 -1.88
C ALA A 62 -3.44 15.25 -0.76
N ALA A 63 -2.72 16.18 -0.12
CA ALA A 63 -3.28 17.06 0.91
C ALA A 63 -4.13 18.19 0.32
N THR A 64 -3.77 18.69 -0.87
CA THR A 64 -4.49 19.77 -1.55
C THR A 64 -5.39 19.28 -2.67
N GLY A 65 -5.14 18.07 -3.20
CA GLY A 65 -5.80 17.51 -4.37
C GLY A 65 -5.31 18.08 -5.71
N GLU A 66 -4.24 18.87 -5.70
CA GLU A 66 -3.73 19.58 -6.87
C GLU A 66 -2.46 18.93 -7.43
N PHE A 67 -2.25 19.07 -8.74
CA PHE A 67 -1.00 18.69 -9.40
C PHE A 67 -0.04 19.88 -9.38
N GLU A 68 1.08 19.71 -8.72
CA GLU A 68 2.10 20.75 -8.56
C GLU A 68 3.52 20.18 -8.56
N ASP A 69 4.52 21.06 -8.57
CA ASP A 69 5.93 20.67 -8.42
C ASP A 69 6.19 20.26 -6.97
N LEU A 70 6.20 18.94 -6.73
CA LEU A 70 6.34 18.36 -5.39
C LEU A 70 7.69 18.69 -4.72
N LEU A 71 8.75 18.92 -5.52
CA LEU A 71 10.03 19.36 -4.96
C LEU A 71 9.92 20.77 -4.36
N LYS A 72 9.22 21.69 -5.04
CA LYS A 72 9.00 23.04 -4.53
C LYS A 72 8.03 23.06 -3.36
N ALA A 73 7.02 22.18 -3.38
CA ALA A 73 6.07 22.01 -2.29
C ALA A 73 6.69 21.32 -1.06
N GLY A 74 7.90 20.76 -1.17
CA GLY A 74 8.56 20.04 -0.08
C GLY A 74 8.00 18.63 0.17
N VAL A 75 7.20 18.10 -0.75
CA VAL A 75 6.61 16.75 -0.70
C VAL A 75 7.58 15.78 -1.36
N ILE A 76 8.47 15.22 -0.58
CA ILE A 76 9.54 14.32 -1.07
C ILE A 76 9.69 13.11 -0.16
N ASP A 77 10.00 11.97 -0.76
CA ASP A 77 10.35 10.75 -0.06
C ASP A 77 11.84 10.43 -0.19
N PRO A 78 12.46 9.88 0.88
CA PRO A 78 13.83 9.38 0.79
C PRO A 78 13.94 8.22 -0.20
N ALA A 79 14.75 8.33 -1.22
CA ALA A 79 14.93 7.29 -2.24
C ALA A 79 15.34 5.92 -1.67
N LYS A 80 16.02 5.89 -0.52
CA LYS A 80 16.37 4.66 0.19
C LYS A 80 15.14 3.90 0.66
N VAL A 81 14.12 4.61 1.15
CA VAL A 81 12.89 3.99 1.67
C VAL A 81 12.10 3.36 0.54
N THR A 82 11.85 4.10 -0.54
CA THR A 82 11.11 3.59 -1.70
C THR A 82 11.82 2.40 -2.36
N ARG A 83 13.16 2.47 -2.47
CA ARG A 83 13.98 1.36 -2.97
C ARG A 83 13.88 0.12 -2.08
N ALA A 84 14.00 0.28 -0.76
CA ALA A 84 13.90 -0.83 0.19
C ALA A 84 12.52 -1.48 0.16
N ALA A 85 11.45 -0.68 0.08
CA ALA A 85 10.08 -1.18 -0.04
C ALA A 85 9.91 -2.06 -1.30
N LEU A 86 10.39 -1.60 -2.46
CA LEU A 86 10.32 -2.37 -3.71
C LEU A 86 11.15 -3.66 -3.63
N GLN A 87 12.37 -3.60 -3.09
CA GLN A 87 13.22 -4.79 -2.95
C GLN A 87 12.59 -5.84 -2.03
N ASN A 88 12.03 -5.42 -0.90
CA ASN A 88 11.36 -6.32 0.04
C ASN A 88 10.10 -6.93 -0.57
N ALA A 89 9.28 -6.13 -1.25
CA ALA A 89 8.10 -6.62 -1.95
C ALA A 89 8.46 -7.66 -3.02
N ALA A 90 9.47 -7.40 -3.83
CA ALA A 90 9.95 -8.33 -4.85
C ALA A 90 10.47 -9.64 -4.23
N SER A 91 11.19 -9.56 -3.11
CA SER A 91 11.70 -10.73 -2.39
C SER A 91 10.58 -11.63 -1.88
N ILE A 92 9.55 -11.05 -1.25
CA ILE A 92 8.40 -11.80 -0.75
C ILE A 92 7.57 -12.39 -1.91
N ALA A 93 7.33 -11.62 -2.96
CA ALA A 93 6.61 -12.10 -4.13
C ALA A 93 7.34 -13.28 -4.79
N SER A 94 8.66 -13.23 -4.90
CA SER A 94 9.47 -14.34 -5.44
C SER A 94 9.35 -15.61 -4.59
N LEU A 95 9.33 -15.48 -3.27
CA LEU A 95 9.10 -16.60 -2.36
C LEU A 95 7.72 -17.22 -2.58
N LEU A 96 6.67 -16.41 -2.66
CA LEU A 96 5.30 -16.90 -2.89
C LEU A 96 5.16 -17.61 -4.23
N LEU A 97 5.81 -17.11 -5.29
CA LEU A 97 5.78 -17.73 -6.62
C LEU A 97 6.49 -19.10 -6.68
N THR A 98 7.43 -19.34 -5.77
CA THR A 98 8.19 -20.60 -5.72
C THR A 98 7.66 -21.61 -4.69
N THR A 99 6.64 -21.24 -3.89
CA THR A 99 6.03 -22.13 -2.89
C THR A 99 4.86 -22.90 -3.49
N GLU A 100 4.73 -24.19 -3.15
CA GLU A 100 3.61 -25.03 -3.56
C GLU A 100 2.42 -24.93 -2.60
N CYS A 101 2.66 -24.61 -1.33
CA CYS A 101 1.60 -24.43 -0.33
C CYS A 101 1.97 -23.38 0.70
N LEU A 102 0.95 -22.81 1.32
CA LEU A 102 1.06 -21.89 2.44
C LEU A 102 0.39 -22.50 3.66
N VAL A 103 1.10 -22.54 4.79
CA VAL A 103 0.54 -22.94 6.07
C VAL A 103 0.40 -21.71 6.96
N ALA A 104 -0.83 -21.40 7.37
CA ALA A 104 -1.13 -20.27 8.23
C ALA A 104 -2.12 -20.69 9.32
N ASP A 105 -2.03 -20.04 10.47
CA ASP A 105 -3.00 -20.22 11.53
C ASP A 105 -4.39 -19.75 11.07
N LYS A 106 -5.41 -20.53 11.46
CA LYS A 106 -6.79 -20.10 11.21
C LYS A 106 -7.11 -18.91 12.11
N PRO A 107 -7.70 -17.84 11.58
CA PRO A 107 -8.13 -16.72 12.44
C PRO A 107 -9.05 -17.24 13.53
N GLU A 108 -8.72 -16.99 14.79
CA GLU A 108 -9.65 -17.24 15.90
C GLU A 108 -10.84 -16.32 15.74
N GLU A 109 -12.04 -16.90 15.71
CA GLU A 109 -13.26 -16.10 15.85
C GLU A 109 -13.17 -15.41 17.21
N ALA A 110 -13.13 -14.08 17.22
CA ALA A 110 -13.17 -13.31 18.45
C ALA A 110 -14.36 -13.80 19.26
N ALA A 111 -14.09 -14.42 20.40
CA ALA A 111 -15.14 -14.90 21.29
C ALA A 111 -16.05 -13.73 21.64
N ALA A 112 -17.23 -13.73 21.03
CA ALA A 112 -18.32 -12.83 21.39
C ALA A 112 -18.79 -13.23 22.78
N GLY A 113 -18.18 -12.67 23.82
CA GLY A 113 -18.51 -13.04 25.19
C GLY A 113 -17.57 -12.48 26.25
N GLY A 114 -17.21 -11.24 26.14
CA GLY A 114 -16.71 -10.51 27.30
C GLY A 114 -17.87 -10.24 28.27
N GLY A 115 -18.18 -11.19 29.14
CA GLY A 115 -19.10 -10.99 30.24
C GLY A 115 -18.66 -9.78 31.05
N MET A 116 -19.56 -8.82 31.25
CA MET A 116 -19.39 -7.76 32.23
C MET A 116 -19.04 -8.39 33.58
N PRO A 117 -18.05 -7.88 34.31
CA PRO A 117 -17.87 -8.26 35.69
C PRO A 117 -19.10 -7.84 36.47
N ASP A 118 -19.76 -8.85 37.03
CA ASP A 118 -20.88 -8.72 37.96
C ASP A 118 -20.41 -7.89 39.19
N MET A 119 -20.77 -6.62 39.26
CA MET A 119 -20.62 -5.75 40.41
C MET A 119 -21.84 -5.93 41.33
N GLY A 120 -22.13 -7.19 41.68
CA GLY A 120 -23.10 -7.53 42.69
C GLY A 120 -22.46 -7.90 44.03
N GLY A 121 -22.39 -6.98 44.93
CA GLY A 121 -21.90 -7.35 46.28
C GLY A 121 -21.54 -6.19 47.20
N MET A 122 -22.40 -5.21 47.38
CA MET A 122 -22.28 -4.32 48.55
C MET A 122 -23.65 -3.99 49.10
N GLY A 123 -24.27 -5.00 49.69
CA GLY A 123 -25.42 -4.88 50.55
C GLY A 123 -25.18 -5.54 51.88
N GLY A 124 -24.99 -4.76 52.92
CA GLY A 124 -24.91 -5.37 54.25
C GLY A 124 -24.17 -4.54 55.30
N MET A 125 -24.70 -3.44 55.72
CA MET A 125 -24.47 -2.92 57.06
C MET A 125 -25.67 -2.13 57.52
N GLY A 126 -26.68 -2.92 57.94
CA GLY A 126 -27.78 -2.46 58.74
C GLY A 126 -27.62 -3.00 60.15
N GLY A 127 -27.66 -2.13 61.13
CA GLY A 127 -28.00 -2.51 62.50
C GLY A 127 -26.92 -2.31 63.53
N MET A 128 -27.04 -1.24 64.26
CA MET A 128 -27.19 -1.37 65.72
C MET A 128 -27.31 0.02 66.37
N MET A 129 -28.45 0.16 67.05
CA MET A 129 -28.83 1.09 68.14
C MET A 129 -29.01 2.53 67.79
#